data_a0a4539f3723e8cadc3b20383af2b249
#
_entry.id   a0a4539f3723e8cadc3b20383af2b249
#
_cell.length_a   1.000
_cell.length_b   1.000
_cell.length_c   1.000
_cell.angle_alpha   90.00
_cell.angle_beta   90.00
_cell.angle_gamma   90.00
#
_symmetry.space_group_name_H-M   'P 1'
#
loop_
_entity.id
_entity.type
_entity.pdbx_description
1 polymer ?
#
loop_
_entity_poly.entity_id
_entity_poly.type
_entity_poly.pdbx_seq_one_letter_code
_entity_poly.pdbx_strand_id
1 'polypeptide(L)'
;MSDIINGSISIYEALKNIQDDKYVMPAFQRQYVWNMEQIEKLWDSILLDYPIATFLFWHLDEANTTNDTNFCTFLTNATFNSRKQADSKNYDLSTIDFNITDTAILDGQQRLTSLYLCLLGDVSIRQKHTRRNNACTTISKLLIELNKNKLTIDEEEYNSKKFDVRFTDKIGKISPTQFEIKKILNPIFKDKNSRAEAIENEISNVPKDSQEYARNILNKLCEKIYDEELIRYTKIQGMKQDDALEMFVRFNSGGKPLRKSDITMSILEAYWHNAKAEFGKILTGAYIDFDNDFIIRTALMLYGDVLKSNINKKVANDLQNNWEYFKDTLKNLEDVLNNFGIDIKRFSSSWNVLLPIIYCIYYNPEYRNEANLSGIRAYLIRAILFTYFQSGTTSKLQQMKNNINENNFEITIDMLEQMNELRVTEGKIEDLLIAEKGSRVVGDILYFVSRNWLNKTFKYEIDHLHPYSRFDQSKPPTISIDKWKILRSNRNRLPNLHLLEGRSNGSKNDMSLQEYYDEMNNEQKQIFYKQALIPENTSLGFEFFEDFYNKRKEILSKKIKELLY
;
A
#
# COMPACT_ATOMS: atom_id res chain seq x y z
N MET A 1 -9.96 37.34 -10.32
CA MET A 1 -9.61 36.34 -11.35
C MET A 1 -8.15 35.99 -11.13
N SER A 2 -7.80 34.72 -11.18
CA SER A 2 -6.39 34.32 -11.11
C SER A 2 -5.72 34.64 -12.45
N ASP A 3 -4.57 35.32 -12.40
CA ASP A 3 -3.78 35.59 -13.60
C ASP A 3 -2.83 34.42 -13.88
N ILE A 4 -2.68 34.09 -15.16
CA ILE A 4 -1.83 32.98 -15.62
C ILE A 4 -0.62 33.57 -16.35
N ILE A 5 0.58 33.26 -15.86
CA ILE A 5 1.85 33.66 -16.43
C ILE A 5 2.58 32.42 -16.94
N ASN A 6 2.95 32.42 -18.21
CA ASN A 6 3.85 31.42 -18.77
C ASN A 6 5.27 31.96 -18.83
N GLY A 7 6.23 31.13 -18.44
CA GLY A 7 7.63 31.52 -18.46
C GLY A 7 8.54 30.31 -18.60
N SER A 8 9.82 30.57 -18.67
CA SER A 8 10.89 29.58 -18.68
C SER A 8 12.11 30.07 -17.92
N ILE A 9 12.87 29.18 -17.34
CA ILE A 9 14.14 29.45 -16.65
C ILE A 9 15.11 28.29 -16.87
N SER A 10 16.39 28.57 -16.64
CA SER A 10 17.40 27.52 -16.71
C SER A 10 17.29 26.55 -15.53
N ILE A 11 17.86 25.33 -15.66
CA ILE A 11 17.98 24.40 -14.54
C ILE A 11 18.72 25.05 -13.38
N TYR A 12 19.81 25.75 -13.66
CA TYR A 12 20.62 26.43 -12.65
C TYR A 12 19.80 27.46 -11.84
N GLU A 13 19.00 28.30 -12.51
CA GLU A 13 18.16 29.30 -11.86
C GLU A 13 17.06 28.64 -11.00
N ALA A 14 16.42 27.57 -11.51
CA ALA A 14 15.42 26.84 -10.75
C ALA A 14 16.00 26.24 -9.46
N LEU A 15 17.20 25.65 -9.54
CA LEU A 15 17.88 25.10 -8.37
C LEU A 15 18.35 26.17 -7.39
N LYS A 16 18.79 27.31 -7.90
CA LYS A 16 19.13 28.46 -7.07
C LYS A 16 17.91 29.00 -6.32
N ASN A 17 16.77 29.09 -6.98
CA ASN A 17 15.51 29.51 -6.33
C ASN A 17 15.08 28.53 -5.22
N ILE A 18 15.34 27.22 -5.37
CA ILE A 18 15.14 26.25 -4.29
C ILE A 18 16.12 26.48 -3.13
N GLN A 19 17.42 26.72 -3.44
CA GLN A 19 18.46 26.94 -2.44
C GLN A 19 18.27 28.24 -1.66
N ASP A 20 17.74 29.27 -2.32
CA ASP A 20 17.46 30.58 -1.75
C ASP A 20 16.07 30.64 -1.06
N ASP A 21 15.42 29.49 -0.80
CA ASP A 21 14.08 29.33 -0.19
C ASP A 21 12.95 30.09 -0.91
N LYS A 22 13.14 30.46 -2.18
CA LYS A 22 12.10 31.09 -3.00
C LYS A 22 11.03 30.11 -3.43
N TYR A 23 11.42 28.84 -3.62
CA TYR A 23 10.54 27.75 -4.04
C TYR A 23 10.28 26.79 -2.90
N VAL A 24 9.02 26.48 -2.65
CA VAL A 24 8.56 25.50 -1.66
C VAL A 24 7.58 24.53 -2.30
N MET A 25 7.21 23.49 -1.56
CA MET A 25 6.17 22.55 -1.95
C MET A 25 4.99 22.66 -0.98
N PRO A 26 3.74 22.68 -1.46
CA PRO A 26 2.60 22.53 -0.57
C PRO A 26 2.66 21.16 0.15
N ALA A 27 2.33 21.12 1.45
CA ALA A 27 2.39 19.91 2.26
C ALA A 27 1.40 18.83 1.77
N PHE A 28 0.36 19.23 1.03
CA PHE A 28 -0.57 18.28 0.42
C PHE A 28 0.02 17.51 -0.77
N GLN A 29 1.27 17.75 -1.14
CA GLN A 29 1.94 16.94 -2.16
C GLN A 29 2.53 15.66 -1.57
N ARG A 30 2.59 14.60 -2.42
CA ARG A 30 3.23 13.35 -2.02
C ARG A 30 4.72 13.54 -1.77
N GLN A 31 5.27 12.74 -0.88
CA GLN A 31 6.71 12.63 -0.68
C GLN A 31 7.43 12.20 -1.97
N TYR A 32 8.75 12.40 -2.00
CA TYR A 32 9.57 11.97 -3.11
C TYR A 32 9.53 10.44 -3.27
N VAL A 33 9.18 9.95 -4.48
CA VAL A 33 8.95 8.51 -4.75
C VAL A 33 9.71 7.97 -5.96
N TRP A 34 10.46 8.80 -6.67
CA TRP A 34 11.25 8.34 -7.81
C TRP A 34 12.38 7.40 -7.36
N ASN A 35 12.68 6.42 -8.20
CA ASN A 35 13.83 5.54 -8.06
C ASN A 35 15.03 6.08 -8.88
N MET A 36 16.21 5.48 -8.68
CA MET A 36 17.42 5.93 -9.36
C MET A 36 17.35 5.81 -10.88
N GLU A 37 16.69 4.78 -11.41
CA GLU A 37 16.53 4.59 -12.85
C GLU A 37 15.68 5.71 -13.48
N GLN A 38 14.64 6.17 -12.80
CA GLN A 38 13.83 7.30 -13.26
C GLN A 38 14.62 8.59 -13.31
N ILE A 39 15.54 8.81 -12.35
CA ILE A 39 16.44 9.96 -12.34
C ILE A 39 17.43 9.87 -13.51
N GLU A 40 18.04 8.69 -13.71
CA GLU A 40 18.97 8.46 -14.84
C GLU A 40 18.29 8.68 -16.19
N LYS A 41 17.02 8.25 -16.36
CA LYS A 41 16.23 8.49 -17.57
C LYS A 41 15.85 9.97 -17.77
N LEU A 42 15.64 10.71 -16.68
CA LEU A 42 15.44 12.16 -16.77
C LEU A 42 16.68 12.84 -17.37
N TRP A 43 17.86 12.52 -16.88
CA TRP A 43 19.12 13.07 -17.41
C TRP A 43 19.39 12.65 -18.84
N ASP A 44 19.11 11.39 -19.20
CA ASP A 44 19.19 10.92 -20.58
C ASP A 44 18.23 11.71 -21.49
N SER A 45 17.00 11.97 -21.05
CA SER A 45 16.02 12.79 -21.80
C SER A 45 16.49 14.23 -22.00
N ILE A 46 17.08 14.85 -20.96
CA ILE A 46 17.66 16.20 -21.05
C ILE A 46 18.78 16.25 -22.09
N LEU A 47 19.65 15.24 -22.09
CA LEU A 47 20.76 15.14 -23.05
C LEU A 47 20.28 14.82 -24.47
N LEU A 48 19.11 14.24 -24.64
CA LEU A 48 18.47 13.97 -25.93
C LEU A 48 17.64 15.15 -26.48
N ASP A 49 17.63 16.28 -25.80
CA ASP A 49 16.79 17.44 -26.15
C ASP A 49 15.28 17.16 -26.05
N TYR A 50 14.92 16.10 -25.30
CA TYR A 50 13.51 15.81 -25.10
C TYR A 50 12.87 16.77 -24.10
N PRO A 51 11.64 17.21 -24.33
CA PRO A 51 10.94 18.07 -23.39
C PRO A 51 10.68 17.32 -22.08
N ILE A 52 11.03 17.94 -20.97
CA ILE A 52 10.82 17.37 -19.62
C ILE A 52 9.45 17.75 -19.01
N ALA A 53 8.46 18.03 -19.86
CA ALA A 53 7.12 18.51 -19.55
C ALA A 53 7.08 19.91 -18.90
N THR A 54 5.91 20.52 -18.85
CA THR A 54 5.70 21.84 -18.21
C THR A 54 5.55 21.67 -16.70
N PHE A 55 5.96 22.68 -15.95
CA PHE A 55 5.80 22.77 -14.51
C PHE A 55 4.61 23.66 -14.18
N LEU A 56 3.93 23.39 -13.08
CA LEU A 56 2.84 24.21 -12.59
C LEU A 56 3.25 24.87 -11.28
N PHE A 57 3.27 26.21 -11.27
CA PHE A 57 3.66 27.02 -10.13
C PHE A 57 2.46 27.79 -9.58
N TRP A 58 2.42 27.94 -8.29
CA TRP A 58 1.45 28.77 -7.57
C TRP A 58 2.20 29.93 -6.93
N HIS A 59 1.81 31.15 -7.28
CA HIS A 59 2.35 32.35 -6.66
C HIS A 59 1.78 32.53 -5.25
N LEU A 60 2.66 32.68 -4.29
CA LEU A 60 2.35 32.89 -2.89
C LEU A 60 2.39 34.36 -2.55
N ASP A 61 1.35 34.84 -1.88
CA ASP A 61 1.28 36.19 -1.31
C ASP A 61 0.42 36.12 -0.02
N GLU A 62 0.59 37.10 0.86
CA GLU A 62 -0.14 37.19 2.14
C GLU A 62 -1.67 37.29 1.95
N ALA A 63 -2.14 37.84 0.83
CA ALA A 63 -3.57 38.07 0.58
C ALA A 63 -4.31 36.77 0.23
N ASN A 64 -3.63 35.80 -0.42
CA ASN A 64 -4.22 34.58 -0.96
C ASN A 64 -3.78 33.31 -0.23
N THR A 65 -2.75 33.41 0.62
CA THR A 65 -2.21 32.30 1.39
C THR A 65 -2.57 32.49 2.85
N THR A 66 -3.38 31.60 3.41
CA THR A 66 -3.78 31.64 4.83
C THR A 66 -2.67 31.07 5.73
N ASN A 67 -2.63 31.49 6.99
CA ASN A 67 -1.72 30.95 8.00
C ASN A 67 -1.90 29.44 8.23
N ASP A 68 -3.00 28.86 7.77
CA ASP A 68 -3.29 27.43 7.85
C ASP A 68 -2.69 26.63 6.68
N THR A 69 -2.06 27.31 5.70
CA THR A 69 -1.43 26.63 4.56
C THR A 69 -0.08 26.06 4.97
N ASN A 70 0.05 24.76 4.93
CA ASN A 70 1.30 24.06 5.28
C ASN A 70 2.17 23.87 4.03
N PHE A 71 3.47 24.08 4.18
CA PHE A 71 4.47 23.91 3.12
C PHE A 71 5.63 23.06 3.59
N CYS A 72 6.35 22.47 2.63
CA CYS A 72 7.54 21.68 2.87
C CYS A 72 8.70 22.21 2.03
N THR A 73 9.92 22.03 2.54
CA THR A 73 11.15 22.23 1.76
C THR A 73 11.35 21.12 0.75
N PHE A 74 12.20 21.38 -0.25
CA PHE A 74 12.70 20.32 -1.12
C PHE A 74 13.62 19.36 -0.36
N LEU A 75 13.64 18.09 -0.80
CA LEU A 75 14.53 17.09 -0.26
C LEU A 75 15.97 17.39 -0.67
N THR A 76 16.85 17.62 0.31
CA THR A 76 18.26 17.91 0.08
C THR A 76 19.13 16.67 0.09
N ASN A 77 18.69 15.61 0.76
CA ASN A 77 19.42 14.34 0.89
C ASN A 77 18.45 13.17 0.72
N ALA A 78 18.81 12.21 -0.12
CA ALA A 78 18.00 11.02 -0.35
C ALA A 78 18.78 9.73 -0.10
N THR A 79 18.20 8.83 0.71
CA THR A 79 18.73 7.48 0.93
C THR A 79 17.85 6.46 0.21
N PHE A 80 18.42 5.68 -0.69
CA PHE A 80 17.71 4.69 -1.48
C PHE A 80 17.91 3.28 -0.95
N ASN A 81 16.85 2.50 -0.88
CA ASN A 81 16.89 1.07 -0.61
C ASN A 81 17.13 0.31 -1.92
N SER A 82 18.38 -0.08 -2.18
CA SER A 82 18.75 -0.90 -3.38
C SER A 82 18.26 -0.31 -4.71
N ARG A 83 18.54 0.97 -5.02
CA ARG A 83 18.12 1.69 -6.23
C ARG A 83 16.60 1.87 -6.41
N LYS A 84 15.79 1.36 -5.46
CA LYS A 84 14.33 1.52 -5.43
C LYS A 84 13.97 2.88 -4.83
N GLN A 85 12.73 3.02 -4.37
CA GLN A 85 12.22 4.26 -3.77
C GLN A 85 13.12 4.80 -2.65
N ALA A 86 13.27 6.12 -2.58
CA ALA A 86 13.98 6.81 -1.50
C ALA A 86 13.25 6.64 -0.15
N ASP A 87 14.04 6.46 0.91
CA ASP A 87 13.59 6.37 2.30
C ASP A 87 13.90 7.70 3.03
N SER A 88 13.55 8.82 2.40
CA SER A 88 13.79 10.16 2.94
C SER A 88 12.52 11.00 2.79
N LYS A 89 12.32 11.89 3.74
CA LYS A 89 11.12 12.75 3.81
C LYS A 89 11.50 14.21 3.70
N ASN A 90 10.64 14.99 3.07
CA ASN A 90 10.73 16.45 3.08
C ASN A 90 10.51 16.95 4.52
N TYR A 91 11.10 18.10 4.83
CA TYR A 91 10.86 18.78 6.10
C TYR A 91 9.67 19.73 5.97
N ASP A 92 8.77 19.70 6.95
CA ASP A 92 7.66 20.63 7.04
C ASP A 92 8.16 21.99 7.51
N LEU A 93 7.67 23.06 6.89
CA LEU A 93 7.92 24.43 7.30
C LEU A 93 6.76 24.90 8.18
N SER A 94 7.06 25.41 9.36
CA SER A 94 6.06 25.95 10.29
C SER A 94 5.60 27.36 9.90
N THR A 95 6.45 28.12 9.18
CA THR A 95 6.18 29.50 8.75
C THR A 95 6.86 29.76 7.42
N ILE A 96 6.26 30.62 6.59
CA ILE A 96 6.83 31.13 5.35
C ILE A 96 7.11 32.64 5.51
N ASP A 97 8.25 33.08 5.04
CA ASP A 97 8.55 34.50 4.84
C ASP A 97 8.20 34.88 3.39
N PHE A 98 7.05 35.53 3.20
CA PHE A 98 6.60 35.96 1.87
C PHE A 98 7.50 37.02 1.20
N ASN A 99 8.45 37.62 1.93
CA ASN A 99 9.48 38.47 1.32
C ASN A 99 10.55 37.66 0.58
N ILE A 100 10.70 36.37 0.91
CA ILE A 100 11.68 35.46 0.32
C ILE A 100 10.96 34.43 -0.57
N THR A 101 9.96 33.77 -0.01
CA THR A 101 9.24 32.63 -0.65
C THR A 101 8.04 33.14 -1.43
N ASP A 102 8.10 33.09 -2.74
CA ASP A 102 7.06 33.61 -3.63
C ASP A 102 6.38 32.55 -4.49
N THR A 103 6.85 31.28 -4.45
CA THR A 103 6.37 30.27 -5.37
C THR A 103 6.27 28.89 -4.71
N ALA A 104 5.09 28.28 -4.80
CA ALA A 104 4.90 26.88 -4.49
C ALA A 104 4.79 26.04 -5.78
N ILE A 105 5.41 24.87 -5.78
CA ILE A 105 5.42 23.96 -6.94
C ILE A 105 4.22 23.03 -6.84
N LEU A 106 3.24 23.14 -7.73
CA LEU A 106 2.05 22.27 -7.78
C LEU A 106 2.24 21.02 -8.63
N ASP A 107 3.01 21.11 -9.73
CA ASP A 107 3.43 19.96 -10.52
C ASP A 107 4.88 20.08 -10.97
N GLY A 108 5.56 18.93 -11.12
CA GLY A 108 6.97 18.84 -11.48
C GLY A 108 7.91 18.68 -10.30
N GLN A 109 7.41 18.60 -9.06
CA GLN A 109 8.23 18.44 -7.85
C GLN A 109 9.24 17.28 -7.92
N GLN A 110 8.82 16.10 -8.44
CA GLN A 110 9.70 14.93 -8.53
C GLN A 110 10.89 15.20 -9.45
N ARG A 111 10.65 15.91 -10.56
CA ARG A 111 11.67 16.31 -11.54
C ARG A 111 12.64 17.32 -10.93
N LEU A 112 12.13 18.41 -10.32
CA LEU A 112 12.96 19.42 -9.67
C LEU A 112 13.77 18.84 -8.51
N THR A 113 13.15 18.01 -7.66
CA THR A 113 13.85 17.33 -6.56
C THR A 113 14.97 16.42 -7.10
N SER A 114 14.72 15.69 -8.19
CA SER A 114 15.74 14.84 -8.81
C SER A 114 16.93 15.63 -9.34
N LEU A 115 16.67 16.76 -10.00
CA LEU A 115 17.74 17.67 -10.48
C LEU A 115 18.51 18.26 -9.29
N TYR A 116 17.80 18.67 -8.23
CA TYR A 116 18.43 19.20 -7.02
C TYR A 116 19.35 18.16 -6.34
N LEU A 117 18.85 16.94 -6.13
CA LEU A 117 19.61 15.85 -5.51
C LEU A 117 20.88 15.51 -6.31
N CYS A 118 20.84 15.56 -7.64
CA CYS A 118 21.98 15.25 -8.48
C CYS A 118 23.03 16.35 -8.55
N LEU A 119 22.61 17.62 -8.43
CA LEU A 119 23.49 18.77 -8.64
C LEU A 119 23.92 19.45 -7.33
N LEU A 120 23.01 19.64 -6.39
CA LEU A 120 23.26 20.36 -5.13
C LEU A 120 23.16 19.46 -3.90
N GLY A 121 22.28 18.47 -3.94
CA GLY A 121 22.03 17.57 -2.83
C GLY A 121 22.98 16.39 -2.75
N ASP A 122 22.63 15.41 -1.90
CA ASP A 122 23.34 14.18 -1.73
C ASP A 122 22.42 12.96 -1.90
N VAL A 123 22.97 11.93 -2.56
CA VAL A 123 22.29 10.65 -2.76
C VAL A 123 23.10 9.55 -2.08
N SER A 124 22.41 8.68 -1.34
CA SER A 124 23.02 7.54 -0.65
C SER A 124 22.27 6.25 -0.95
N ILE A 125 22.99 5.13 -0.96
CA ILE A 125 22.40 3.79 -1.11
C ILE A 125 22.63 3.02 0.20
N ARG A 126 21.56 2.40 0.73
CA ARG A 126 21.63 1.48 1.86
C ARG A 126 22.14 0.12 1.37
N GLN A 127 23.24 -0.37 1.97
CA GLN A 127 23.83 -1.67 1.60
C GLN A 127 22.96 -2.84 2.10
N LYS A 128 22.77 -3.85 1.25
CA LYS A 128 22.21 -5.16 1.65
C LYS A 128 23.26 -5.87 2.52
N HIS A 129 22.87 -6.41 3.67
CA HIS A 129 23.66 -7.23 4.59
C HIS A 129 24.48 -6.52 5.69
N THR A 130 23.83 -5.76 6.53
CA THR A 130 24.36 -5.56 7.89
C THR A 130 23.37 -6.16 8.90
N ARG A 131 23.76 -7.31 9.46
CA ARG A 131 23.11 -7.91 10.64
C ARG A 131 23.48 -7.05 11.84
N ARG A 132 22.83 -5.94 12.06
CA ARG A 132 22.76 -5.14 13.30
C ARG A 132 22.40 -3.69 12.94
N ASN A 133 21.77 -2.99 13.84
CA ASN A 133 21.14 -1.66 13.78
C ASN A 133 21.95 -0.46 13.21
N ASN A 134 23.07 -0.67 12.53
CA ASN A 134 23.83 0.36 11.83
C ASN A 134 23.75 0.08 10.32
N ALA A 135 22.71 0.61 9.66
CA ALA A 135 22.63 0.61 8.22
C ALA A 135 23.79 1.43 7.66
N CYS A 136 24.82 0.76 7.13
CA CYS A 136 25.89 1.44 6.41
C CYS A 136 25.31 1.99 5.10
N THR A 137 25.27 3.31 4.97
CA THR A 137 24.90 3.99 3.74
C THR A 137 26.17 4.37 2.98
N THR A 138 26.13 4.23 1.68
CA THR A 138 27.23 4.65 0.78
C THR A 138 26.75 5.83 -0.05
N ILE A 139 27.54 6.91 -0.09
CA ILE A 139 27.29 8.04 -0.99
C ILE A 139 27.35 7.52 -2.43
N SER A 140 26.33 7.82 -3.20
CA SER A 140 26.21 7.48 -4.61
C SER A 140 26.26 8.73 -5.46
N LYS A 141 27.04 8.72 -6.50
CA LYS A 141 27.25 9.84 -7.41
C LYS A 141 26.64 9.54 -8.76
N LEU A 142 26.01 10.52 -9.37
CA LEU A 142 25.53 10.39 -10.74
C LEU A 142 26.68 10.68 -11.71
N LEU A 143 27.04 9.69 -12.50
CA LEU A 143 28.14 9.71 -13.44
C LEU A 143 27.65 9.62 -14.88
N ILE A 144 28.39 10.23 -15.79
CA ILE A 144 28.25 10.01 -17.24
C ILE A 144 29.54 9.46 -17.80
N GLU A 145 29.48 8.42 -18.65
CA GLU A 145 30.63 7.84 -19.32
C GLU A 145 31.04 8.69 -20.53
N LEU A 146 32.28 9.10 -20.56
CA LEU A 146 32.89 9.93 -21.62
C LEU A 146 33.64 9.13 -22.67
N ASN A 147 33.88 7.83 -22.43
CA ASN A 147 34.53 6.95 -23.39
C ASN A 147 33.48 6.20 -24.20
N LYS A 148 33.34 6.57 -25.49
CA LYS A 148 32.36 5.94 -26.38
C LYS A 148 32.51 4.42 -26.54
N ASN A 149 33.74 3.89 -26.34
CA ASN A 149 34.02 2.45 -26.46
C ASN A 149 33.63 1.65 -25.19
N LYS A 150 33.24 2.33 -24.12
CA LYS A 150 32.80 1.72 -22.86
C LYS A 150 31.29 1.86 -22.59
N LEU A 151 30.56 2.38 -23.55
CA LEU A 151 29.12 2.55 -23.40
C LEU A 151 28.43 1.18 -23.24
N THR A 152 27.67 1.03 -22.19
CA THR A 152 26.85 -0.17 -21.89
C THR A 152 25.39 0.11 -22.21
N ILE A 153 25.10 0.44 -23.47
CA ILE A 153 23.77 0.84 -23.94
C ILE A 153 23.27 -0.26 -24.87
N ASP A 154 22.04 -0.71 -24.65
CA ASP A 154 21.33 -1.56 -25.59
C ASP A 154 20.57 -0.66 -26.59
N GLU A 155 21.18 -0.45 -27.77
CA GLU A 155 20.60 0.41 -28.80
C GLU A 155 19.36 -0.19 -29.47
N GLU A 156 19.16 -1.50 -29.36
CA GLU A 156 18.05 -2.22 -29.99
C GLU A 156 16.77 -2.20 -29.15
N GLU A 157 16.88 -1.96 -27.83
CA GLU A 157 15.72 -1.92 -26.94
C GLU A 157 15.01 -0.55 -27.02
N TYR A 158 13.73 -0.58 -27.41
CA TYR A 158 12.86 0.59 -27.39
C TYR A 158 12.69 1.10 -25.96
N ASN A 159 13.02 2.36 -25.68
CA ASN A 159 13.03 2.99 -24.34
C ASN A 159 14.30 2.73 -23.49
N SER A 160 15.40 2.22 -24.10
CA SER A 160 16.72 2.22 -23.45
C SER A 160 17.28 3.65 -23.37
N LYS A 161 18.20 3.88 -22.42
CA LYS A 161 18.98 5.13 -22.36
C LYS A 161 19.93 5.20 -23.58
N LYS A 162 20.15 6.41 -24.09
CA LYS A 162 21.10 6.66 -25.19
C LYS A 162 22.45 7.20 -24.70
N PHE A 163 22.46 7.76 -23.49
CA PHE A 163 23.69 8.15 -22.80
C PHE A 163 23.92 7.23 -21.59
N ASP A 164 25.16 6.84 -21.35
CA ASP A 164 25.51 6.02 -20.18
C ASP A 164 25.56 6.89 -18.91
N VAL A 165 24.39 7.28 -18.44
CA VAL A 165 24.17 8.02 -17.20
C VAL A 165 23.72 7.04 -16.13
N ARG A 166 24.49 6.94 -15.03
CA ARG A 166 24.18 6.00 -13.94
C ARG A 166 24.68 6.45 -12.59
N PHE A 167 24.01 6.03 -11.55
CA PHE A 167 24.49 6.15 -10.19
C PHE A 167 25.54 5.09 -9.86
N THR A 168 26.55 5.46 -9.05
CA THR A 168 27.52 4.50 -8.49
C THR A 168 26.84 3.57 -7.50
N ASP A 169 27.10 2.26 -7.63
CA ASP A 169 26.55 1.24 -6.73
C ASP A 169 27.46 0.90 -5.54
N LYS A 170 28.74 1.31 -5.60
CA LYS A 170 29.78 0.96 -4.60
C LYS A 170 30.71 2.14 -4.33
N ILE A 171 31.34 2.12 -3.15
CA ILE A 171 32.51 2.96 -2.85
C ILE A 171 33.66 2.49 -3.78
N GLY A 172 33.76 3.08 -4.95
CA GLY A 172 34.80 2.78 -5.90
C GLY A 172 35.47 4.05 -6.41
N LYS A 173 36.71 3.93 -6.91
CA LYS A 173 37.35 5.02 -7.64
C LYS A 173 36.51 5.28 -8.90
N ILE A 174 36.09 6.52 -9.10
CA ILE A 174 35.50 6.97 -10.36
C ILE A 174 36.56 6.73 -11.45
N SER A 175 36.16 6.09 -12.55
CA SER A 175 37.07 5.90 -13.68
C SER A 175 37.49 7.27 -14.23
N PRO A 176 38.74 7.43 -14.70
CA PRO A 176 39.18 8.66 -15.36
C PRO A 176 38.34 9.07 -16.58
N THR A 177 37.57 8.12 -17.12
CA THR A 177 36.68 8.34 -18.25
C THR A 177 35.22 8.66 -17.83
N GLN A 178 34.94 8.72 -16.53
CA GLN A 178 33.63 9.03 -15.99
C GLN A 178 33.62 10.44 -15.38
N PHE A 179 32.65 11.23 -15.76
CA PHE A 179 32.43 12.57 -15.22
C PHE A 179 31.28 12.56 -14.21
N GLU A 180 31.54 13.07 -13.02
CA GLU A 180 30.48 13.30 -12.00
C GLU A 180 29.69 14.54 -12.39
N ILE A 181 28.39 14.37 -12.67
CA ILE A 181 27.54 15.48 -13.17
C ILE A 181 27.52 16.68 -12.21
N LYS A 182 27.59 16.46 -10.90
CA LYS A 182 27.65 17.52 -9.88
C LYS A 182 28.83 18.50 -10.08
N LYS A 183 29.95 18.04 -10.64
CA LYS A 183 31.13 18.89 -10.91
C LYS A 183 30.85 20.04 -11.88
N ILE A 184 29.82 19.90 -12.72
CA ILE A 184 29.43 20.94 -13.66
C ILE A 184 29.07 22.27 -12.97
N LEU A 185 28.68 22.23 -11.67
CA LEU A 185 28.39 23.42 -10.90
C LEU A 185 29.60 24.24 -10.47
N ASN A 186 30.83 23.75 -10.72
CA ASN A 186 32.00 24.58 -10.50
C ASN A 186 31.91 25.85 -11.37
N PRO A 187 32.14 27.04 -10.80
CA PRO A 187 31.98 28.33 -11.51
C PRO A 187 32.70 28.43 -12.84
N ILE A 188 33.78 27.67 -13.02
CA ILE A 188 34.59 27.63 -14.27
C ILE A 188 33.75 27.11 -15.47
N PHE A 189 32.76 26.21 -15.25
CA PHE A 189 31.87 25.73 -16.31
C PHE A 189 30.74 26.70 -16.63
N LYS A 190 30.39 27.55 -15.67
CA LYS A 190 29.34 28.58 -15.86
C LYS A 190 29.82 29.71 -16.71
N ASP A 191 31.09 30.15 -16.53
CA ASP A 191 31.66 31.24 -17.32
C ASP A 191 32.02 30.73 -18.72
N LYS A 192 31.38 31.32 -19.73
CA LYS A 192 31.59 30.93 -21.15
C LYS A 192 33.02 31.08 -21.63
N ASN A 193 33.81 31.98 -21.03
CA ASN A 193 35.21 32.22 -21.47
C ASN A 193 36.16 31.14 -20.95
N SER A 194 35.96 30.61 -19.74
CA SER A 194 36.79 29.59 -19.12
C SER A 194 36.28 28.15 -19.35
N ARG A 195 35.03 27.99 -19.81
CA ARG A 195 34.33 26.71 -20.02
C ARG A 195 35.14 25.78 -20.95
N ALA A 196 35.63 26.30 -22.07
CA ALA A 196 36.34 25.49 -23.05
C ALA A 196 37.62 24.86 -22.45
N GLU A 197 38.40 25.64 -21.70
CA GLU A 197 39.62 25.17 -21.03
C GLU A 197 39.29 24.16 -19.93
N ALA A 198 38.23 24.39 -19.16
CA ALA A 198 37.77 23.47 -18.14
C ALA A 198 37.35 22.10 -18.72
N ILE A 199 36.65 22.10 -19.85
CA ILE A 199 36.26 20.89 -20.56
C ILE A 199 37.52 20.15 -21.08
N GLU A 200 38.50 20.84 -21.70
CA GLU A 200 39.72 20.19 -22.17
C GLU A 200 40.51 19.54 -21.02
N ASN A 201 40.56 20.18 -19.86
CA ASN A 201 41.20 19.62 -18.68
C ASN A 201 40.49 18.33 -18.19
N GLU A 202 39.16 18.31 -18.13
CA GLU A 202 38.39 17.11 -17.70
C GLU A 202 38.55 15.93 -18.70
N ILE A 203 38.61 16.20 -20.00
CA ILE A 203 38.72 15.14 -21.01
C ILE A 203 40.16 14.68 -21.28
N SER A 204 41.17 15.30 -20.67
CA SER A 204 42.58 15.00 -20.89
C SER A 204 42.96 13.53 -20.68
N ASN A 205 42.27 12.84 -19.77
CA ASN A 205 42.45 11.43 -19.46
C ASN A 205 41.51 10.49 -20.26
N VAL A 206 40.65 11.05 -21.13
CA VAL A 206 39.79 10.25 -22.03
C VAL A 206 40.60 9.83 -23.27
N PRO A 207 40.43 8.59 -23.77
CA PRO A 207 41.12 8.15 -25.00
C PRO A 207 40.88 9.11 -26.16
N LYS A 208 41.92 9.35 -26.98
CA LYS A 208 41.87 10.36 -28.05
C LYS A 208 40.71 10.17 -29.02
N ASP A 209 40.35 8.94 -29.34
CA ASP A 209 39.22 8.59 -30.22
C ASP A 209 37.83 8.91 -29.61
N SER A 210 37.77 9.15 -28.31
CA SER A 210 36.58 9.47 -27.57
C SER A 210 36.52 10.93 -27.08
N GLN A 211 37.60 11.71 -27.24
CA GLN A 211 37.67 13.10 -26.74
C GLN A 211 36.66 14.03 -27.41
N GLU A 212 36.38 13.86 -28.70
CA GLU A 212 35.35 14.66 -29.39
C GLU A 212 33.96 14.35 -28.84
N TYR A 213 33.64 13.08 -28.63
CA TYR A 213 32.39 12.65 -27.98
C TYR A 213 32.27 13.23 -26.57
N ALA A 214 33.33 13.13 -25.77
CA ALA A 214 33.36 13.67 -24.41
C ALA A 214 33.15 15.19 -24.37
N ARG A 215 33.82 15.92 -25.28
CA ARG A 215 33.67 17.39 -25.41
C ARG A 215 32.24 17.77 -25.74
N ASN A 216 31.64 17.07 -26.68
CA ASN A 216 30.24 17.32 -27.07
C ASN A 216 29.28 17.08 -25.90
N ILE A 217 29.46 16.02 -25.11
CA ILE A 217 28.64 15.75 -23.92
C ILE A 217 28.81 16.85 -22.88
N LEU A 218 30.04 17.24 -22.53
CA LEU A 218 30.26 18.25 -21.48
C LEU A 218 29.76 19.63 -21.91
N ASN A 219 29.94 20.00 -23.18
CA ASN A 219 29.35 21.21 -23.73
C ASN A 219 27.80 21.17 -23.60
N LYS A 220 27.20 20.06 -24.01
CA LYS A 220 25.76 19.85 -23.93
C LYS A 220 25.23 19.93 -22.48
N LEU A 221 25.94 19.35 -21.52
CA LEU A 221 25.60 19.49 -20.10
C LEU A 221 25.62 20.95 -19.64
N CYS A 222 26.67 21.71 -20.02
CA CYS A 222 26.74 23.13 -19.69
C CYS A 222 25.57 23.93 -20.31
N GLU A 223 25.28 23.69 -21.59
CA GLU A 223 24.19 24.33 -22.30
C GLU A 223 22.84 24.05 -21.63
N LYS A 224 22.55 22.79 -21.32
CA LYS A 224 21.28 22.36 -20.67
C LYS A 224 21.10 22.90 -19.28
N ILE A 225 22.19 23.07 -18.51
CA ILE A 225 22.12 23.53 -17.13
C ILE A 225 22.10 25.05 -17.03
N TYR A 226 22.89 25.75 -17.85
CA TYR A 226 23.13 27.18 -17.70
C TYR A 226 22.50 28.05 -18.77
N ASP A 227 22.52 27.59 -20.02
CA ASP A 227 22.25 28.46 -21.17
C ASP A 227 20.82 28.28 -21.72
N GLU A 228 20.23 27.09 -21.61
CA GLU A 228 18.86 26.82 -22.05
C GLU A 228 17.83 26.98 -20.92
N GLU A 229 16.70 27.58 -21.23
CA GLU A 229 15.56 27.70 -20.35
C GLU A 229 14.64 26.45 -20.45
N LEU A 230 15.15 25.32 -19.95
CA LEU A 230 14.45 24.04 -20.02
C LEU A 230 13.26 23.91 -19.08
N ILE A 231 13.26 24.66 -17.98
CA ILE A 231 12.17 24.63 -16.99
C ILE A 231 11.05 25.57 -17.48
N ARG A 232 10.19 25.04 -18.33
CA ARG A 232 8.99 25.76 -18.79
C ARG A 232 7.87 25.62 -17.77
N TYR A 233 7.27 26.72 -17.36
CA TYR A 233 6.26 26.71 -16.33
C TYR A 233 5.05 27.59 -16.66
N THR A 234 3.93 27.22 -16.05
CA THR A 234 2.76 28.09 -15.91
C THR A 234 2.64 28.48 -14.45
N LYS A 235 2.71 29.76 -14.12
CA LYS A 235 2.58 30.33 -12.77
C LYS A 235 1.20 30.96 -12.63
N ILE A 236 0.45 30.62 -11.60
CA ILE A 236 -0.89 31.11 -11.34
C ILE A 236 -0.83 32.06 -10.14
N GLN A 237 -1.33 33.29 -10.32
CA GLN A 237 -1.38 34.33 -9.31
C GLN A 237 -2.81 34.52 -8.78
N GLY A 238 -2.96 35.01 -7.57
CA GLY A 238 -4.26 35.34 -6.97
C GLY A 238 -5.14 34.12 -6.66
N MET A 239 -4.54 32.92 -6.57
CA MET A 239 -5.24 31.67 -6.31
C MET A 239 -5.18 31.31 -4.82
N LYS A 240 -6.34 31.00 -4.24
CA LYS A 240 -6.44 30.53 -2.84
C LYS A 240 -6.01 29.07 -2.69
N GLN A 241 -5.70 28.67 -1.46
CA GLN A 241 -5.29 27.29 -1.12
C GLN A 241 -6.29 26.23 -1.60
N ASP A 242 -7.60 26.44 -1.40
CA ASP A 242 -8.61 25.48 -1.80
C ASP A 242 -8.65 25.29 -3.33
N ASP A 243 -8.47 26.37 -4.11
CA ASP A 243 -8.40 26.33 -5.57
C ASP A 243 -7.11 25.65 -6.05
N ALA A 244 -5.97 25.90 -5.36
CA ALA A 244 -4.70 25.26 -5.63
C ALA A 244 -4.76 23.75 -5.40
N LEU A 245 -5.40 23.32 -4.31
CA LEU A 245 -5.63 21.92 -3.99
C LEU A 245 -6.54 21.26 -5.03
N GLU A 246 -7.65 21.91 -5.42
CA GLU A 246 -8.55 21.40 -6.46
C GLU A 246 -7.81 21.22 -7.80
N MET A 247 -7.02 22.21 -8.18
CA MET A 247 -6.20 22.17 -9.39
C MET A 247 -5.19 21.03 -9.34
N PHE A 248 -4.46 20.87 -8.23
CA PHE A 248 -3.54 19.75 -8.00
C PHE A 248 -4.23 18.39 -8.19
N VAL A 249 -5.42 18.21 -7.59
CA VAL A 249 -6.20 16.97 -7.74
C VAL A 249 -6.60 16.73 -9.20
N ARG A 250 -7.07 17.77 -9.92
CA ARG A 250 -7.48 17.66 -11.33
C ARG A 250 -6.32 17.31 -12.25
N PHE A 251 -5.16 17.98 -12.10
CA PHE A 251 -3.97 17.68 -12.91
C PHE A 251 -3.46 16.26 -12.70
N ASN A 252 -3.45 15.77 -11.46
CA ASN A 252 -3.02 14.41 -11.15
C ASN A 252 -4.04 13.33 -11.55
N SER A 253 -5.29 13.69 -11.86
CA SER A 253 -6.32 12.76 -12.32
C SER A 253 -6.23 12.44 -13.82
N GLY A 254 -5.51 13.27 -14.60
CA GLY A 254 -5.43 13.15 -16.07
C GLY A 254 -4.21 12.39 -16.62
N GLY A 255 -3.19 12.06 -15.74
CA GLY A 255 -1.95 11.37 -16.13
C GLY A 255 -1.87 9.95 -15.55
N LYS A 256 -0.63 9.50 -15.16
CA LYS A 256 -0.46 8.31 -14.30
C LYS A 256 -1.08 8.67 -12.94
N PRO A 257 -2.29 8.18 -12.63
CA PRO A 257 -3.05 8.70 -11.51
C PRO A 257 -2.30 8.43 -10.19
N LEU A 258 -2.27 9.45 -9.32
CA LEU A 258 -2.01 9.22 -7.90
C LEU A 258 -3.02 8.18 -7.39
N ARG A 259 -2.60 7.32 -6.48
CA ARG A 259 -3.57 6.46 -5.77
C ARG A 259 -4.59 7.37 -5.08
N LYS A 260 -5.84 6.91 -5.00
CA LYS A 260 -6.90 7.69 -4.31
C LYS A 260 -6.50 8.06 -2.87
N SER A 261 -5.81 7.14 -2.18
CA SER A 261 -5.25 7.37 -0.85
C SER A 261 -4.22 8.50 -0.80
N ASP A 262 -3.36 8.63 -1.82
CA ASP A 262 -2.35 9.70 -1.87
C ASP A 262 -3.03 11.06 -2.03
N ILE A 263 -4.07 11.15 -2.87
CA ILE A 263 -4.88 12.37 -3.04
C ILE A 263 -5.60 12.72 -1.74
N THR A 264 -6.21 11.73 -1.09
CA THR A 264 -6.95 11.95 0.15
C THR A 264 -6.01 12.35 1.30
N MET A 265 -4.82 11.75 1.39
CA MET A 265 -3.79 12.21 2.33
C MET A 265 -3.33 13.63 2.04
N SER A 266 -3.20 14.00 0.78
CA SER A 266 -2.90 15.39 0.38
C SER A 266 -3.96 16.37 0.89
N ILE A 267 -5.24 16.00 0.75
CA ILE A 267 -6.35 16.81 1.27
C ILE A 267 -6.29 16.91 2.80
N LEU A 268 -6.01 15.82 3.48
CA LEU A 268 -5.87 15.80 4.94
C LEU A 268 -4.71 16.69 5.42
N GLU A 269 -3.54 16.56 4.83
CA GLU A 269 -2.36 17.38 5.17
C GLU A 269 -2.59 18.87 4.91
N ALA A 270 -3.45 19.23 3.95
CA ALA A 270 -3.81 20.63 3.70
C ALA A 270 -4.62 21.26 4.87
N TYR A 271 -5.41 20.46 5.58
CA TYR A 271 -6.30 20.96 6.64
C TYR A 271 -5.90 20.49 8.05
N TRP A 272 -5.08 19.46 8.15
CA TRP A 272 -4.59 18.92 9.41
C TRP A 272 -3.08 18.66 9.32
N HIS A 273 -2.31 19.61 9.80
CA HIS A 273 -0.85 19.48 9.85
C HIS A 273 -0.43 18.22 10.62
N ASN A 274 0.53 17.47 10.09
CA ASN A 274 1.01 16.18 10.63
C ASN A 274 0.00 15.02 10.61
N ALA A 275 -1.11 15.09 9.86
CA ALA A 275 -2.09 13.99 9.75
C ALA A 275 -1.41 12.66 9.44
N LYS A 276 -0.46 12.65 8.51
CA LYS A 276 0.31 11.47 8.12
C LYS A 276 1.13 10.87 9.27
N ALA A 277 1.75 11.72 10.08
CA ALA A 277 2.51 11.28 11.26
C ALA A 277 1.58 10.69 12.32
N GLU A 278 0.42 11.30 12.52
CA GLU A 278 -0.62 10.81 13.45
C GLU A 278 -1.19 9.45 13.00
N PHE A 279 -1.46 9.28 11.70
CA PHE A 279 -1.88 7.99 11.14
C PHE A 279 -0.80 6.92 11.35
N GLY A 280 0.48 7.28 11.15
CA GLY A 280 1.60 6.37 11.39
C GLY A 280 1.69 5.87 12.84
N LYS A 281 1.19 6.63 13.83
CA LYS A 281 1.12 6.19 15.24
C LYS A 281 0.05 5.12 15.45
N ILE A 282 -1.09 5.21 14.75
CA ILE A 282 -2.15 4.19 14.79
C ILE A 282 -1.70 2.91 14.09
N LEU A 283 -1.08 3.03 12.91
CA LEU A 283 -0.67 1.90 12.09
C LEU A 283 0.55 1.17 12.68
N THR A 284 0.46 0.84 13.96
CA THR A 284 1.44 0.09 14.75
C THR A 284 0.73 -0.98 15.58
N GLY A 285 1.47 -1.85 16.24
CA GLY A 285 0.90 -2.84 17.16
C GLY A 285 -0.13 -3.75 16.49
N ALA A 286 -1.38 -3.65 16.92
CA ALA A 286 -2.50 -4.42 16.39
C ALA A 286 -2.85 -4.03 14.94
N TYR A 287 -2.61 -2.79 14.56
CA TYR A 287 -2.94 -2.21 13.26
C TYR A 287 -1.74 -2.13 12.29
N ILE A 288 -0.61 -2.79 12.56
CA ILE A 288 0.63 -2.69 11.77
C ILE A 288 0.46 -3.11 10.30
N ASP A 289 -0.46 -4.02 10.02
CA ASP A 289 -0.74 -4.53 8.68
C ASP A 289 -1.88 -3.77 7.97
N PHE A 290 -2.44 -2.73 8.61
CA PHE A 290 -3.46 -1.86 8.02
C PHE A 290 -2.79 -0.70 7.29
N ASP A 291 -3.56 -0.01 6.45
CA ASP A 291 -3.10 1.11 5.64
C ASP A 291 -3.86 2.41 5.95
N ASN A 292 -3.42 3.50 5.33
CA ASN A 292 -4.09 4.80 5.46
C ASN A 292 -5.54 4.77 4.96
N ASP A 293 -5.88 3.90 3.99
CA ASP A 293 -7.23 3.79 3.45
C ASP A 293 -8.22 3.32 4.51
N PHE A 294 -7.79 2.47 5.45
CA PHE A 294 -8.61 2.08 6.60
C PHE A 294 -9.02 3.29 7.45
N ILE A 295 -8.08 4.16 7.83
CA ILE A 295 -8.36 5.35 8.64
C ILE A 295 -9.24 6.33 7.87
N ILE A 296 -8.94 6.57 6.60
CA ILE A 296 -9.68 7.46 5.71
C ILE A 296 -11.13 6.99 5.55
N ARG A 297 -11.34 5.72 5.27
CA ARG A 297 -12.69 5.16 5.13
C ARG A 297 -13.46 5.16 6.44
N THR A 298 -12.77 4.92 7.54
CA THR A 298 -13.36 5.06 8.88
C THR A 298 -13.83 6.51 9.11
N ALA A 299 -12.99 7.51 8.79
CA ALA A 299 -13.37 8.92 8.90
C ALA A 299 -14.58 9.28 8.02
N LEU A 300 -14.64 8.78 6.78
CA LEU A 300 -15.79 8.98 5.91
C LEU A 300 -17.05 8.30 6.47
N MET A 301 -16.91 7.12 7.08
CA MET A 301 -18.02 6.43 7.73
C MET A 301 -18.53 7.23 8.92
N LEU A 302 -17.65 7.80 9.75
CA LEU A 302 -18.01 8.54 10.95
C LEU A 302 -18.55 9.95 10.62
N TYR A 303 -17.82 10.74 9.88
CA TYR A 303 -18.06 12.20 9.76
C TYR A 303 -18.56 12.63 8.38
N GLY A 304 -18.55 11.74 7.40
CA GLY A 304 -18.80 12.09 6.02
C GLY A 304 -19.86 11.25 5.33
N ASP A 305 -19.76 11.25 4.02
CA ASP A 305 -20.56 10.46 3.10
C ASP A 305 -19.70 9.31 2.57
N VAL A 306 -20.06 8.09 2.92
CA VAL A 306 -19.34 6.87 2.51
C VAL A 306 -19.34 6.66 1.00
N LEU A 307 -20.36 7.23 0.29
CA LEU A 307 -20.46 7.16 -1.17
C LEU A 307 -19.38 8.01 -1.86
N LYS A 308 -18.83 9.02 -1.16
CA LYS A 308 -17.74 9.84 -1.66
C LYS A 308 -16.40 9.12 -1.47
N SER A 309 -15.52 9.32 -2.43
CA SER A 309 -14.19 8.73 -2.39
C SER A 309 -13.14 9.61 -1.71
N ASN A 310 -13.43 10.90 -1.54
CA ASN A 310 -12.49 11.89 -1.03
C ASN A 310 -13.02 12.56 0.24
N ILE A 311 -12.14 12.79 1.18
CA ILE A 311 -12.37 13.63 2.36
C ILE A 311 -12.45 15.09 1.89
N ASN A 312 -13.37 15.85 2.46
CA ASN A 312 -13.43 17.30 2.32
C ASN A 312 -12.91 18.00 3.61
N LYS A 313 -12.81 19.32 3.57
CA LYS A 313 -12.35 20.13 4.71
C LYS A 313 -13.13 19.83 6.00
N LYS A 314 -14.45 19.68 5.91
CA LYS A 314 -15.30 19.37 7.09
C LYS A 314 -14.89 18.05 7.72
N VAL A 315 -14.78 16.98 6.94
CA VAL A 315 -14.40 15.65 7.46
C VAL A 315 -12.99 15.65 8.03
N ALA A 316 -12.06 16.38 7.42
CA ALA A 316 -10.69 16.51 7.92
C ALA A 316 -10.67 17.21 9.29
N ASN A 317 -11.40 18.32 9.44
CA ASN A 317 -11.51 19.06 10.71
C ASN A 317 -12.25 18.23 11.77
N ASP A 318 -13.35 17.55 11.43
CA ASP A 318 -14.07 16.69 12.36
C ASP A 318 -13.19 15.53 12.87
N LEU A 319 -12.39 14.92 11.98
CA LEU A 319 -11.43 13.88 12.35
C LEU A 319 -10.33 14.41 13.27
N GLN A 320 -9.75 15.58 12.96
CA GLN A 320 -8.73 16.23 13.78
C GLN A 320 -9.27 16.57 15.18
N ASN A 321 -10.42 17.22 15.23
CA ASN A 321 -11.03 17.65 16.50
C ASN A 321 -11.42 16.49 17.41
N ASN A 322 -11.74 15.33 16.84
CA ASN A 322 -12.13 14.14 17.58
C ASN A 322 -11.06 13.04 17.57
N TRP A 323 -9.80 13.38 17.29
CA TRP A 323 -8.73 12.40 17.06
C TRP A 323 -8.48 11.45 18.25
N GLU A 324 -8.49 11.98 19.47
CA GLU A 324 -8.32 11.14 20.67
C GLU A 324 -9.48 10.16 20.81
N TYR A 325 -10.71 10.63 20.67
CA TYR A 325 -11.89 9.77 20.75
C TYR A 325 -11.93 8.73 19.60
N PHE A 326 -11.44 9.08 18.43
CA PHE A 326 -11.23 8.15 17.32
C PHE A 326 -10.25 7.02 17.69
N LYS A 327 -9.11 7.36 18.30
CA LYS A 327 -8.13 6.36 18.78
C LYS A 327 -8.70 5.45 19.85
N ASP A 328 -9.45 6.01 20.80
CA ASP A 328 -10.11 5.23 21.84
C ASP A 328 -11.16 4.28 21.25
N THR A 329 -11.87 4.71 20.20
CA THR A 329 -12.83 3.85 19.49
C THR A 329 -12.14 2.67 18.84
N LEU A 330 -10.99 2.87 18.22
CA LEU A 330 -10.19 1.77 17.65
C LEU A 330 -9.69 0.79 18.72
N LYS A 331 -9.28 1.30 19.86
CA LYS A 331 -8.89 0.46 21.00
C LYS A 331 -10.09 -0.35 21.53
N ASN A 332 -11.26 0.28 21.65
CA ASN A 332 -12.49 -0.40 22.02
C ASN A 332 -12.88 -1.50 21.03
N LEU A 333 -12.67 -1.28 19.72
CA LEU A 333 -12.87 -2.31 18.70
C LEU A 333 -11.94 -3.51 18.94
N GLU A 334 -10.66 -3.26 19.22
CA GLU A 334 -9.70 -4.34 19.54
C GLU A 334 -10.15 -5.14 20.75
N ASP A 335 -10.60 -4.47 21.82
CA ASP A 335 -11.11 -5.12 23.02
C ASP A 335 -12.35 -5.99 22.72
N VAL A 336 -13.30 -5.49 21.92
CA VAL A 336 -14.49 -6.26 21.51
C VAL A 336 -14.11 -7.50 20.72
N LEU A 337 -13.19 -7.39 19.77
CA LEU A 337 -12.74 -8.54 18.98
C LEU A 337 -11.96 -9.55 19.82
N ASN A 338 -11.11 -9.09 20.75
CA ASN A 338 -10.38 -9.93 21.69
C ASN A 338 -11.36 -10.70 22.61
N ASN A 339 -12.43 -10.07 23.09
CA ASN A 339 -13.48 -10.74 23.88
C ASN A 339 -14.19 -11.85 23.06
N PHE A 340 -14.31 -11.67 21.74
CA PHE A 340 -14.79 -12.73 20.86
C PHE A 340 -13.71 -13.79 20.53
N GLY A 341 -12.48 -13.63 21.01
CA GLY A 341 -11.34 -14.49 20.71
C GLY A 341 -10.85 -14.34 19.26
N ILE A 342 -11.02 -13.17 18.65
CA ILE A 342 -10.67 -12.89 17.25
C ILE A 342 -9.55 -11.86 17.23
N ASP A 343 -8.44 -12.17 16.54
CA ASP A 343 -7.34 -11.23 16.33
C ASP A 343 -7.68 -10.26 15.19
N ILE A 344 -7.59 -8.96 15.49
CA ILE A 344 -7.89 -7.89 14.52
C ILE A 344 -7.00 -7.94 13.27
N LYS A 345 -5.75 -8.41 13.37
CA LYS A 345 -4.82 -8.54 12.24
C LYS A 345 -5.36 -9.41 11.10
N ARG A 346 -6.29 -10.32 11.41
CA ARG A 346 -6.99 -11.14 10.42
C ARG A 346 -7.73 -10.29 9.39
N PHE A 347 -8.10 -9.06 9.72
CA PHE A 347 -8.90 -8.18 8.87
C PHE A 347 -8.08 -7.19 8.05
N SER A 348 -6.75 -7.18 8.12
CA SER A 348 -5.91 -6.22 7.41
C SER A 348 -6.20 -6.12 5.90
N SER A 349 -6.55 -7.25 5.25
CA SER A 349 -6.94 -7.29 3.84
C SER A 349 -8.46 -7.16 3.59
N SER A 350 -9.29 -7.13 4.64
CA SER A 350 -10.76 -7.11 4.55
C SER A 350 -11.39 -6.20 5.60
N TRP A 351 -10.70 -5.15 5.97
CA TRP A 351 -11.08 -4.24 7.05
C TRP A 351 -12.44 -3.54 6.88
N ASN A 352 -13.03 -3.55 5.67
CA ASN A 352 -14.38 -3.00 5.48
C ASN A 352 -15.44 -3.62 6.41
N VAL A 353 -15.26 -4.87 6.84
CA VAL A 353 -16.17 -5.52 7.79
C VAL A 353 -16.15 -4.88 9.18
N LEU A 354 -15.07 -4.16 9.51
CA LEU A 354 -14.90 -3.50 10.81
C LEU A 354 -15.58 -2.13 10.88
N LEU A 355 -15.78 -1.44 9.74
CA LEU A 355 -16.28 -0.07 9.72
C LEU A 355 -17.67 0.10 10.34
N PRO A 356 -18.66 -0.77 10.09
CA PRO A 356 -19.94 -0.70 10.77
C PRO A 356 -19.85 -0.90 12.29
N ILE A 357 -18.92 -1.76 12.74
CA ILE A 357 -18.69 -1.99 14.17
C ILE A 357 -18.08 -0.73 14.80
N ILE A 358 -17.08 -0.12 14.14
CA ILE A 358 -16.49 1.15 14.58
C ILE A 358 -17.57 2.23 14.67
N TYR A 359 -18.44 2.31 13.67
CA TYR A 359 -19.54 3.28 13.65
C TYR A 359 -20.50 3.09 14.84
N CYS A 360 -20.88 1.85 15.13
CA CYS A 360 -21.70 1.50 16.29
C CYS A 360 -21.00 1.91 17.60
N ILE A 361 -19.72 1.51 17.80
CA ILE A 361 -18.95 1.83 19.02
C ILE A 361 -18.79 3.34 19.20
N TYR A 362 -18.57 4.08 18.12
CA TYR A 362 -18.34 5.52 18.15
C TYR A 362 -19.59 6.31 18.60
N TYR A 363 -20.75 5.95 18.10
CA TYR A 363 -21.99 6.71 18.35
C TYR A 363 -22.86 6.14 19.49
N ASN A 364 -22.55 4.92 19.97
CA ASN A 364 -23.27 4.31 21.09
C ASN A 364 -22.38 4.17 22.33
N PRO A 365 -22.50 5.05 23.34
CA PRO A 365 -21.73 4.93 24.59
C PRO A 365 -22.00 3.62 25.35
N GLU A 366 -23.20 3.04 25.17
CA GLU A 366 -23.62 1.79 25.81
C GLU A 366 -23.46 0.55 24.91
N TYR A 367 -22.56 0.60 23.91
CA TYR A 367 -22.36 -0.47 22.95
C TYR A 367 -22.02 -1.84 23.57
N ARG A 368 -21.63 -1.89 24.83
CA ARG A 368 -21.26 -3.13 25.56
C ARG A 368 -22.46 -3.89 26.12
N ASN A 369 -23.71 -3.49 25.85
CA ASN A 369 -24.86 -4.29 26.25
C ASN A 369 -24.88 -5.63 25.50
N GLU A 370 -25.46 -6.67 26.13
CA GLU A 370 -25.43 -8.05 25.65
C GLU A 370 -26.07 -8.22 24.27
N ALA A 371 -27.17 -7.55 24.02
CA ALA A 371 -27.91 -7.65 22.75
C ALA A 371 -27.05 -7.11 21.58
N ASN A 372 -26.44 -5.94 21.77
CA ASN A 372 -25.59 -5.33 20.76
C ASN A 372 -24.29 -6.12 20.54
N LEU A 373 -23.64 -6.61 21.61
CA LEU A 373 -22.44 -7.45 21.47
C LEU A 373 -22.74 -8.76 20.73
N SER A 374 -23.88 -9.39 21.00
CA SER A 374 -24.34 -10.57 20.25
C SER A 374 -24.59 -10.25 18.78
N GLY A 375 -25.24 -9.10 18.51
CA GLY A 375 -25.44 -8.62 17.14
C GLY A 375 -24.15 -8.27 16.40
N ILE A 376 -23.20 -7.60 17.05
CA ILE A 376 -21.88 -7.31 16.48
C ILE A 376 -21.14 -8.61 16.12
N ARG A 377 -21.18 -9.61 17.01
CA ARG A 377 -20.56 -10.91 16.74
C ARG A 377 -21.23 -11.61 15.56
N ALA A 378 -22.57 -11.67 15.54
CA ALA A 378 -23.33 -12.27 14.44
C ALA A 378 -23.06 -11.55 13.11
N TYR A 379 -23.09 -10.21 13.11
CA TYR A 379 -22.75 -9.39 11.94
C TYR A 379 -21.35 -9.74 11.39
N LEU A 380 -20.33 -9.72 12.26
CA LEU A 380 -18.95 -9.96 11.85
C LEU A 380 -18.82 -11.33 11.17
N ILE A 381 -19.36 -12.37 11.76
CA ILE A 381 -19.28 -13.73 11.22
C ILE A 381 -20.07 -13.84 9.92
N ARG A 382 -21.31 -13.31 9.88
CA ARG A 382 -22.16 -13.32 8.67
C ARG A 382 -21.51 -12.53 7.54
N ALA A 383 -20.95 -11.34 7.81
CA ALA A 383 -20.28 -10.52 6.80
C ALA A 383 -19.08 -11.21 6.16
N ILE A 384 -18.34 -12.02 6.94
CA ILE A 384 -17.22 -12.83 6.46
C ILE A 384 -17.71 -14.04 5.67
N LEU A 385 -18.58 -14.88 6.28
CA LEU A 385 -19.00 -16.15 5.71
C LEU A 385 -19.90 -15.97 4.48
N PHE A 386 -20.73 -14.93 4.44
CA PHE A 386 -21.56 -14.61 3.28
C PHE A 386 -20.85 -13.67 2.29
N THR A 387 -19.54 -13.40 2.50
CA THR A 387 -18.73 -12.54 1.62
C THR A 387 -19.38 -11.19 1.32
N TYR A 388 -20.00 -10.57 2.34
CA TYR A 388 -20.86 -9.41 2.21
C TYR A 388 -20.22 -8.25 1.44
N PHE A 389 -18.91 -7.99 1.64
CA PHE A 389 -18.19 -6.91 0.97
C PHE A 389 -17.43 -7.33 -0.30
N GLN A 390 -17.72 -8.49 -0.89
CA GLN A 390 -17.07 -8.92 -2.13
C GLN A 390 -17.38 -7.99 -3.32
N SER A 391 -18.57 -7.40 -3.35
CA SER A 391 -19.00 -6.44 -4.37
C SER A 391 -19.89 -5.35 -3.75
N GLY A 392 -19.93 -4.17 -4.37
CA GLY A 392 -20.78 -3.07 -3.93
C GLY A 392 -20.44 -2.53 -2.54
N THR A 393 -19.16 -2.58 -2.13
CA THR A 393 -18.68 -2.22 -0.79
C THR A 393 -19.21 -0.88 -0.30
N THR A 394 -19.15 0.15 -1.14
CA THR A 394 -19.53 1.52 -0.76
C THR A 394 -21.03 1.64 -0.48
N SER A 395 -21.89 1.08 -1.33
CA SER A 395 -23.34 1.08 -1.13
C SER A 395 -23.75 0.25 0.09
N LYS A 396 -23.09 -0.88 0.32
CA LYS A 396 -23.31 -1.73 1.49
C LYS A 396 -22.88 -1.06 2.80
N LEU A 397 -21.79 -0.32 2.80
CA LEU A 397 -21.40 0.48 3.95
C LEU A 397 -22.43 1.59 4.24
N GLN A 398 -22.93 2.24 3.20
CA GLN A 398 -23.99 3.25 3.37
C GLN A 398 -25.29 2.62 3.90
N GLN A 399 -25.68 1.47 3.39
CA GLN A 399 -26.83 0.71 3.89
C GLN A 399 -26.65 0.34 5.36
N MET A 400 -25.48 -0.19 5.74
CA MET A 400 -25.17 -0.51 7.14
C MET A 400 -25.25 0.73 8.03
N LYS A 401 -24.68 1.86 7.58
CA LYS A 401 -24.75 3.13 8.30
C LYS A 401 -26.20 3.56 8.55
N ASN A 402 -27.05 3.49 7.54
CA ASN A 402 -28.47 3.85 7.66
C ASN A 402 -29.20 2.92 8.65
N ASN A 403 -29.02 1.61 8.50
CA ASN A 403 -29.67 0.63 9.38
C ASN A 403 -29.23 0.78 10.85
N ILE A 404 -27.94 1.04 11.10
CA ILE A 404 -27.41 1.29 12.45
C ILE A 404 -28.03 2.57 13.04
N ASN A 405 -28.15 3.65 12.24
CA ASN A 405 -28.78 4.89 12.67
C ASN A 405 -30.27 4.67 13.05
N GLU A 406 -31.02 3.94 12.22
CA GLU A 406 -32.43 3.62 12.46
C GLU A 406 -32.61 2.69 13.67
N ASN A 407 -31.57 1.94 14.06
CA ASN A 407 -31.55 1.02 15.17
C ASN A 407 -30.81 1.58 16.41
N ASN A 408 -30.90 2.87 16.67
CA ASN A 408 -30.30 3.56 17.82
C ASN A 408 -28.77 3.34 17.98
N PHE A 409 -28.08 3.29 16.88
CA PHE A 409 -26.63 3.01 16.80
C PHE A 409 -26.23 1.61 17.31
N GLU A 410 -27.14 0.65 17.26
CA GLU A 410 -26.89 -0.75 17.60
C GLU A 410 -26.87 -1.65 16.37
N ILE A 411 -26.12 -2.73 16.46
CA ILE A 411 -26.15 -3.85 15.52
C ILE A 411 -26.86 -5.01 16.24
N THR A 412 -28.10 -5.29 15.88
CA THR A 412 -28.87 -6.36 16.50
C THR A 412 -29.13 -7.50 15.54
N ILE A 413 -29.43 -8.69 16.07
CA ILE A 413 -29.76 -9.86 15.24
C ILE A 413 -31.02 -9.55 14.41
N ASP A 414 -32.03 -8.90 14.98
CA ASP A 414 -33.26 -8.53 14.28
C ASP A 414 -33.01 -7.62 13.08
N MET A 415 -32.12 -6.61 13.23
CA MET A 415 -31.66 -5.77 12.12
C MET A 415 -31.01 -6.61 11.02
N LEU A 416 -30.16 -7.58 11.37
CA LEU A 416 -29.48 -8.44 10.40
C LEU A 416 -30.45 -9.37 9.66
N GLU A 417 -31.50 -9.86 10.33
CA GLU A 417 -32.53 -10.71 9.70
C GLU A 417 -33.42 -9.95 8.70
N GLN A 418 -33.48 -8.63 8.80
CA GLN A 418 -34.19 -7.77 7.82
C GLN A 418 -33.33 -7.51 6.56
N MET A 419 -32.02 -7.76 6.62
CA MET A 419 -31.10 -7.54 5.51
C MET A 419 -30.92 -8.82 4.68
N ASN A 420 -31.42 -8.86 3.45
CA ASN A 420 -31.40 -10.04 2.58
C ASN A 420 -30.00 -10.69 2.48
N GLU A 421 -28.94 -9.88 2.36
CA GLU A 421 -27.58 -10.38 2.23
C GLU A 421 -27.01 -10.96 3.53
N LEU A 422 -27.45 -10.47 4.71
CA LEU A 422 -26.97 -10.91 6.02
C LEU A 422 -27.93 -11.86 6.73
N ARG A 423 -29.18 -11.95 6.27
CA ARG A 423 -30.17 -12.89 6.77
C ARG A 423 -29.70 -14.34 6.63
N VAL A 424 -29.90 -15.13 7.69
CA VAL A 424 -29.58 -16.56 7.69
C VAL A 424 -30.70 -17.35 7.02
N THR A 425 -30.35 -18.18 6.06
CA THR A 425 -31.28 -19.11 5.37
C THR A 425 -30.66 -20.50 5.24
N GLU A 426 -31.49 -21.54 5.18
CA GLU A 426 -30.99 -22.91 4.97
C GLU A 426 -30.18 -23.03 3.66
N GLY A 427 -30.58 -22.30 2.60
CA GLY A 427 -29.82 -22.25 1.34
C GLY A 427 -28.41 -21.75 1.53
N LYS A 428 -28.21 -20.63 2.25
CA LYS A 428 -26.86 -20.11 2.53
C LYS A 428 -26.04 -21.07 3.38
N ILE A 429 -26.65 -21.78 4.33
CA ILE A 429 -25.94 -22.78 5.13
C ILE A 429 -25.50 -23.95 4.24
N GLU A 430 -26.36 -24.40 3.33
CA GLU A 430 -26.00 -25.45 2.38
C GLU A 430 -24.86 -25.00 1.44
N ASP A 431 -24.90 -23.76 0.94
CA ASP A 431 -23.83 -23.17 0.12
C ASP A 431 -22.48 -23.17 0.85
N LEU A 432 -22.47 -22.86 2.17
CA LEU A 432 -21.28 -22.94 2.99
C LEU A 432 -20.77 -24.38 3.14
N LEU A 433 -21.67 -25.36 3.31
CA LEU A 433 -21.32 -26.77 3.49
C LEU A 433 -20.75 -27.41 2.22
N ILE A 434 -21.17 -26.96 1.04
CA ILE A 434 -20.65 -27.46 -0.24
C ILE A 434 -19.46 -26.66 -0.77
N ALA A 435 -19.00 -25.62 -0.05
CA ALA A 435 -17.85 -24.83 -0.44
C ALA A 435 -16.59 -25.68 -0.59
N GLU A 436 -15.79 -25.39 -1.64
CA GLU A 436 -14.64 -26.20 -2.02
C GLU A 436 -13.31 -25.61 -1.52
N LYS A 437 -12.30 -26.46 -1.37
CA LYS A 437 -10.90 -26.08 -1.07
C LYS A 437 -10.42 -25.06 -2.11
N GLY A 438 -9.78 -24.00 -1.64
CA GLY A 438 -9.39 -22.85 -2.48
C GLY A 438 -10.35 -21.67 -2.35
N SER A 439 -11.58 -21.87 -1.89
CA SER A 439 -12.45 -20.76 -1.48
C SER A 439 -11.98 -20.19 -0.14
N ARG A 440 -11.90 -18.86 -0.05
CA ARG A 440 -11.58 -18.15 1.21
C ARG A 440 -12.54 -18.54 2.34
N VAL A 441 -13.80 -18.71 2.02
CA VAL A 441 -14.87 -19.05 2.98
C VAL A 441 -14.58 -20.34 3.73
N VAL A 442 -14.01 -21.37 3.07
CA VAL A 442 -13.64 -22.64 3.72
C VAL A 442 -12.63 -22.40 4.84
N GLY A 443 -11.60 -21.60 4.59
CA GLY A 443 -10.61 -21.25 5.62
C GLY A 443 -11.23 -20.51 6.80
N ASP A 444 -12.14 -19.58 6.53
CA ASP A 444 -12.83 -18.81 7.56
C ASP A 444 -13.77 -19.71 8.39
N ILE A 445 -14.55 -20.58 7.76
CA ILE A 445 -15.42 -21.54 8.48
C ILE A 445 -14.57 -22.44 9.40
N LEU A 446 -13.55 -23.08 8.84
CA LEU A 446 -12.68 -24.00 9.59
C LEU A 446 -12.00 -23.29 10.76
N TYR A 447 -11.57 -22.04 10.57
CA TYR A 447 -11.02 -21.24 11.67
C TYR A 447 -12.06 -21.03 12.77
N PHE A 448 -13.25 -20.53 12.44
CA PHE A 448 -14.26 -20.20 13.46
C PHE A 448 -14.75 -21.45 14.22
N VAL A 449 -14.93 -22.59 13.56
CA VAL A 449 -15.40 -23.81 14.22
C VAL A 449 -14.31 -24.49 15.05
N SER A 450 -13.03 -24.29 14.71
CA SER A 450 -11.90 -24.99 15.38
C SER A 450 -11.07 -24.08 16.28
N ARG A 451 -11.31 -22.78 16.32
CA ARG A 451 -10.42 -21.75 16.93
C ARG A 451 -10.00 -22.03 18.38
N ASN A 452 -10.88 -22.64 19.17
CA ASN A 452 -10.59 -22.95 20.58
C ASN A 452 -9.53 -24.05 20.73
N TRP A 453 -9.22 -24.77 19.65
CA TRP A 453 -8.28 -25.89 19.60
C TRP A 453 -7.02 -25.54 18.79
N LEU A 454 -6.97 -24.34 18.19
CA LEU A 454 -5.84 -23.90 17.37
C LEU A 454 -4.79 -23.21 18.26
N ASN A 455 -3.54 -23.60 18.07
CA ASN A 455 -2.41 -22.91 18.68
C ASN A 455 -2.09 -21.66 17.86
N LYS A 456 -2.16 -20.46 18.47
CA LYS A 456 -1.96 -19.16 17.82
C LYS A 456 -0.55 -18.98 17.24
N THR A 457 0.45 -19.78 17.67
CA THR A 457 1.83 -19.68 17.16
C THR A 457 2.08 -20.48 15.90
N PHE A 458 1.16 -21.36 15.52
CA PHE A 458 1.31 -22.24 14.36
C PHE A 458 0.64 -21.67 13.12
N LYS A 459 1.25 -21.96 11.96
CA LYS A 459 0.60 -21.76 10.66
C LYS A 459 -0.19 -23.00 10.30
N TYR A 460 -1.44 -22.78 9.94
CA TYR A 460 -2.35 -23.85 9.52
C TYR A 460 -2.62 -23.77 8.03
N GLU A 461 -2.74 -24.94 7.42
CA GLU A 461 -3.10 -25.13 6.03
C GLU A 461 -4.40 -25.94 5.94
N ILE A 462 -5.17 -25.73 4.89
CA ILE A 462 -6.38 -26.52 4.64
C ILE A 462 -5.97 -27.83 3.99
N ASP A 463 -6.25 -28.94 4.68
CA ASP A 463 -5.97 -30.28 4.18
C ASP A 463 -7.23 -31.14 4.10
N HIS A 464 -7.14 -32.24 3.34
CA HIS A 464 -8.20 -33.25 3.20
C HIS A 464 -8.12 -34.24 4.34
N LEU A 465 -9.24 -34.58 5.00
CA LEU A 465 -9.32 -35.68 5.96
C LEU A 465 -9.10 -37.02 5.24
N HIS A 466 -9.95 -37.32 4.28
CA HIS A 466 -9.69 -38.42 3.36
C HIS A 466 -8.92 -37.93 2.15
N PRO A 467 -7.72 -38.48 1.84
CA PRO A 467 -6.82 -37.96 0.82
C PRO A 467 -7.45 -37.84 -0.55
N TYR A 468 -7.18 -36.69 -1.22
CA TYR A 468 -7.69 -36.41 -2.57
C TYR A 468 -7.29 -37.49 -3.59
N SER A 469 -6.06 -38.01 -3.50
CA SER A 469 -5.48 -39.05 -4.36
C SER A 469 -6.26 -40.37 -4.35
N ARG A 470 -6.91 -40.71 -3.22
CA ARG A 470 -7.72 -41.93 -3.12
C ARG A 470 -8.93 -41.91 -4.07
N PHE A 471 -9.47 -40.75 -4.39
CA PHE A 471 -10.59 -40.60 -5.32
C PHE A 471 -10.16 -40.60 -6.81
N ASP A 472 -8.88 -40.52 -7.09
CA ASP A 472 -8.33 -40.67 -8.45
C ASP A 472 -7.95 -42.10 -8.80
N GLN A 473 -7.99 -43.02 -7.83
CA GLN A 473 -7.84 -44.45 -8.05
C GLN A 473 -9.07 -45.07 -8.74
N SER A 474 -8.93 -46.27 -9.22
CA SER A 474 -10.05 -47.01 -9.83
C SER A 474 -11.24 -47.13 -8.88
N LYS A 475 -12.42 -46.98 -9.42
CA LYS A 475 -13.68 -47.14 -8.69
C LYS A 475 -13.74 -48.48 -7.98
N PRO A 476 -14.02 -48.54 -6.66
CA PRO A 476 -14.25 -49.82 -5.96
C PRO A 476 -15.35 -50.63 -6.63
N PRO A 477 -15.19 -51.93 -6.79
CA PRO A 477 -16.16 -52.80 -7.47
C PRO A 477 -17.56 -52.72 -6.86
N THR A 478 -17.64 -52.54 -5.55
CA THR A 478 -18.88 -52.47 -4.75
C THR A 478 -19.69 -51.20 -4.91
N ILE A 479 -19.14 -50.15 -5.54
CA ILE A 479 -19.80 -48.85 -5.67
C ILE A 479 -20.29 -48.69 -7.10
N SER A 480 -21.54 -48.18 -7.28
CA SER A 480 -22.07 -47.84 -8.61
C SER A 480 -21.34 -46.64 -9.22
N ILE A 481 -21.36 -46.51 -10.54
CA ILE A 481 -20.72 -45.38 -11.25
C ILE A 481 -21.27 -44.02 -10.78
N ASP A 482 -22.58 -43.93 -10.63
CA ASP A 482 -23.23 -42.67 -10.24
C ASP A 482 -22.92 -42.30 -8.78
N LYS A 483 -22.92 -43.28 -7.90
CA LYS A 483 -22.49 -43.08 -6.52
C LYS A 483 -21.02 -42.63 -6.45
N TRP A 484 -20.14 -43.24 -7.25
CA TRP A 484 -18.73 -42.86 -7.31
C TRP A 484 -18.53 -41.40 -7.79
N LYS A 485 -19.31 -40.96 -8.75
CA LYS A 485 -19.30 -39.55 -9.19
C LYS A 485 -19.66 -38.59 -8.06
N ILE A 486 -20.67 -38.92 -7.26
CA ILE A 486 -21.08 -38.10 -6.10
C ILE A 486 -19.97 -38.08 -5.05
N LEU A 487 -19.37 -39.19 -4.70
CA LEU A 487 -18.27 -39.25 -3.73
C LEU A 487 -17.06 -38.42 -4.21
N ARG A 488 -16.73 -38.53 -5.49
CA ARG A 488 -15.66 -37.68 -6.10
C ARG A 488 -15.97 -36.20 -6.08
N SER A 489 -17.22 -35.78 -6.26
CA SER A 489 -17.60 -34.37 -6.16
C SER A 489 -17.49 -33.84 -4.72
N ASN A 490 -17.67 -34.72 -3.73
CA ASN A 490 -17.61 -34.34 -2.32
C ASN A 490 -16.17 -34.28 -1.76
N ARG A 491 -15.19 -34.85 -2.46
CA ARG A 491 -13.80 -34.96 -1.98
C ARG A 491 -13.15 -33.62 -1.63
N ASN A 492 -13.52 -32.57 -2.35
CA ASN A 492 -12.91 -31.23 -2.21
C ASN A 492 -13.78 -30.24 -1.42
N ARG A 493 -14.93 -30.71 -0.87
CA ARG A 493 -15.90 -29.88 -0.14
C ARG A 493 -15.60 -29.84 1.35
N LEU A 494 -16.11 -28.80 2.01
CA LEU A 494 -15.90 -28.49 3.43
C LEU A 494 -15.99 -29.73 4.36
N PRO A 495 -16.99 -30.66 4.24
CA PRO A 495 -17.04 -31.83 5.13
C PRO A 495 -15.87 -32.81 5.01
N ASN A 496 -15.02 -32.69 3.98
CA ASN A 496 -13.77 -33.47 3.87
C ASN A 496 -12.53 -32.65 4.19
N LEU A 497 -12.66 -31.40 4.66
CA LEU A 497 -11.54 -30.48 4.88
C LEU A 497 -11.35 -30.13 6.35
N HIS A 498 -10.10 -29.92 6.77
CA HIS A 498 -9.77 -29.47 8.11
C HIS A 498 -8.55 -28.54 8.09
N LEU A 499 -8.24 -27.92 9.22
CA LEU A 499 -6.99 -27.17 9.41
C LEU A 499 -5.94 -28.13 9.97
N LEU A 500 -4.80 -28.18 9.32
CA LEU A 500 -3.65 -28.97 9.74
C LEU A 500 -2.43 -28.06 9.89
N GLU A 501 -1.60 -28.30 10.90
CA GLU A 501 -0.35 -27.58 11.06
C GLU A 501 0.58 -27.89 9.88
N GLY A 502 1.21 -26.87 9.28
CA GLY A 502 1.99 -27.01 8.05
C GLY A 502 3.15 -28.02 8.14
N ARG A 503 3.74 -28.21 9.35
CA ARG A 503 4.74 -29.27 9.57
C ARG A 503 4.14 -30.67 9.52
N SER A 504 2.96 -30.84 10.10
CA SER A 504 2.24 -32.11 10.11
C SER A 504 1.66 -32.46 8.75
N ASN A 505 1.37 -31.46 7.90
CA ASN A 505 0.90 -31.68 6.52
C ASN A 505 1.95 -32.44 5.67
N GLY A 506 3.23 -32.07 5.82
CA GLY A 506 4.32 -32.79 5.15
C GLY A 506 4.49 -34.25 5.58
N SER A 507 4.12 -34.62 6.83
CA SER A 507 4.20 -35.99 7.33
C SER A 507 2.96 -36.83 7.00
N LYS A 508 1.76 -36.22 6.94
CA LYS A 508 0.53 -36.92 6.58
C LYS A 508 0.53 -37.41 5.12
N ASN A 509 1.01 -36.57 4.19
CA ASN A 509 1.10 -36.86 2.77
C ASN A 509 -0.15 -37.59 2.23
N ASP A 510 -0.01 -38.77 1.62
CA ASP A 510 -1.11 -39.57 1.07
C ASP A 510 -1.65 -40.65 2.05
N MET A 511 -1.32 -40.54 3.35
CA MET A 511 -1.86 -41.46 4.37
C MET A 511 -3.38 -41.40 4.42
N SER A 512 -4.04 -42.56 4.54
CA SER A 512 -5.47 -42.56 4.83
C SER A 512 -5.77 -41.92 6.19
N LEU A 513 -7.00 -41.48 6.39
CA LEU A 513 -7.42 -40.88 7.65
C LEU A 513 -7.22 -41.84 8.83
N GLN A 514 -7.47 -43.14 8.61
CA GLN A 514 -7.27 -44.19 9.61
C GLN A 514 -5.78 -44.34 9.96
N GLU A 515 -4.90 -44.50 8.96
CA GLU A 515 -3.45 -44.63 9.17
C GLU A 515 -2.90 -43.42 9.93
N TYR A 516 -3.24 -42.19 9.49
CA TYR A 516 -2.81 -40.95 10.15
C TYR A 516 -3.29 -40.87 11.61
N TYR A 517 -4.53 -41.29 11.88
CA TYR A 517 -5.08 -41.33 13.23
C TYR A 517 -4.38 -42.38 14.11
N ASP A 518 -4.03 -43.54 13.57
CA ASP A 518 -3.38 -44.63 14.32
C ASP A 518 -1.96 -44.26 14.75
N GLU A 519 -1.24 -43.46 13.98
CA GLU A 519 0.09 -42.94 14.34
C GLU A 519 0.10 -41.95 15.51
N MET A 520 -1.06 -41.37 15.87
CA MET A 520 -1.17 -40.38 16.95
C MET A 520 -1.15 -41.08 18.32
N ASN A 521 -0.55 -40.41 19.31
CA ASN A 521 -0.72 -40.78 20.70
C ASN A 521 -2.13 -40.42 21.23
N ASN A 522 -2.48 -40.86 22.43
CA ASN A 522 -3.83 -40.66 22.98
C ASN A 522 -4.22 -39.19 23.15
N GLU A 523 -3.28 -38.34 23.53
CA GLU A 523 -3.52 -36.90 23.67
C GLU A 523 -3.76 -36.24 22.31
N GLN A 524 -2.92 -36.55 21.32
CA GLN A 524 -3.06 -36.08 19.96
C GLN A 524 -4.39 -36.52 19.33
N LYS A 525 -4.81 -37.78 19.57
CA LYS A 525 -6.11 -38.30 19.12
C LYS A 525 -7.27 -37.48 19.65
N GLN A 526 -7.27 -37.14 20.94
CA GLN A 526 -8.33 -36.35 21.56
C GLN A 526 -8.39 -34.92 20.99
N ILE A 527 -7.23 -34.26 20.82
CA ILE A 527 -7.15 -32.91 20.23
C ILE A 527 -7.63 -32.95 18.78
N PHE A 528 -7.16 -33.90 18.00
CA PHE A 528 -7.52 -34.05 16.59
C PHE A 528 -9.02 -34.26 16.39
N TYR A 529 -9.65 -35.13 17.19
CA TYR A 529 -11.10 -35.36 17.14
C TYR A 529 -11.90 -34.06 17.32
N LYS A 530 -11.52 -33.23 18.29
CA LYS A 530 -12.19 -31.98 18.59
C LYS A 530 -11.88 -30.89 17.56
N GLN A 531 -10.63 -30.76 17.17
CA GLN A 531 -10.18 -29.77 16.20
C GLN A 531 -10.74 -30.02 14.79
N ALA A 532 -10.68 -31.28 14.34
CA ALA A 532 -11.16 -31.66 13.03
C ALA A 532 -12.66 -31.95 12.98
N LEU A 533 -13.36 -31.91 14.11
CA LEU A 533 -14.79 -32.25 14.24
C LEU A 533 -15.08 -33.64 13.66
N ILE A 534 -14.31 -34.63 14.09
CA ILE A 534 -14.50 -36.02 13.66
C ILE A 534 -15.82 -36.57 14.28
N PRO A 535 -16.71 -37.18 13.49
CA PRO A 535 -17.95 -37.73 14.02
C PRO A 535 -17.68 -38.91 14.97
N GLU A 536 -18.36 -38.94 16.12
CA GLU A 536 -18.31 -40.05 17.03
C GLU A 536 -18.96 -41.31 16.40
N ASN A 537 -18.48 -42.48 16.79
CA ASN A 537 -18.99 -43.79 16.31
C ASN A 537 -19.02 -43.93 14.78
N THR A 538 -18.00 -43.41 14.12
CA THR A 538 -17.84 -43.52 12.66
C THR A 538 -16.48 -44.14 12.35
N SER A 539 -16.45 -45.07 11.42
CA SER A 539 -15.19 -45.64 10.91
C SER A 539 -14.43 -44.59 10.09
N LEU A 540 -13.10 -44.55 10.27
CA LEU A 540 -12.20 -43.65 9.54
C LEU A 540 -11.66 -44.27 8.24
N GLY A 541 -12.05 -45.54 7.92
CA GLY A 541 -11.68 -46.20 6.68
C GLY A 541 -12.30 -45.50 5.45
N PHE A 542 -11.58 -45.52 4.34
CA PHE A 542 -12.02 -44.86 3.11
C PHE A 542 -13.33 -45.42 2.54
N GLU A 543 -13.60 -46.71 2.76
CA GLU A 543 -14.83 -47.42 2.38
C GLU A 543 -16.09 -46.86 3.08
N PHE A 544 -15.90 -46.17 4.21
CA PHE A 544 -16.98 -45.52 4.99
C PHE A 544 -17.07 -44.01 4.72
N PHE A 545 -16.39 -43.50 3.69
CA PHE A 545 -16.32 -42.05 3.40
C PHE A 545 -17.70 -41.38 3.32
N GLU A 546 -18.69 -42.02 2.75
CA GLU A 546 -20.05 -41.47 2.62
C GLU A 546 -20.70 -41.23 3.99
N ASP A 547 -20.65 -42.21 4.88
CA ASP A 547 -21.21 -42.13 6.24
C ASP A 547 -20.44 -41.05 7.04
N PHE A 548 -19.12 -41.08 6.97
CA PHE A 548 -18.25 -40.05 7.56
C PHE A 548 -18.61 -38.63 7.07
N TYR A 549 -18.69 -38.44 5.75
CA TYR A 549 -18.99 -37.17 5.13
C TYR A 549 -20.35 -36.63 5.58
N ASN A 550 -21.39 -37.45 5.56
CA ASN A 550 -22.74 -37.01 5.92
C ASN A 550 -22.83 -36.65 7.41
N LYS A 551 -22.31 -37.47 8.31
CA LYS A 551 -22.28 -37.18 9.74
C LYS A 551 -21.48 -35.92 10.06
N ARG A 552 -20.34 -35.72 9.41
CA ARG A 552 -19.55 -34.50 9.60
C ARG A 552 -20.22 -33.27 9.01
N LYS A 553 -20.96 -33.41 7.89
CA LYS A 553 -21.80 -32.36 7.33
C LYS A 553 -22.86 -31.89 8.34
N GLU A 554 -23.50 -32.80 9.06
CA GLU A 554 -24.47 -32.47 10.10
C GLU A 554 -23.82 -31.73 11.28
N ILE A 555 -22.66 -32.17 11.76
CA ILE A 555 -21.92 -31.51 12.84
C ILE A 555 -21.53 -30.08 12.40
N LEU A 556 -21.00 -29.94 11.19
CA LEU A 556 -20.63 -28.63 10.65
C LEU A 556 -21.84 -27.72 10.47
N SER A 557 -22.96 -28.24 9.99
CA SER A 557 -24.21 -27.48 9.87
C SER A 557 -24.67 -26.91 11.22
N LYS A 558 -24.66 -27.74 12.26
CA LYS A 558 -24.98 -27.30 13.62
C LYS A 558 -24.00 -26.23 14.12
N LYS A 559 -22.68 -26.46 13.94
CA LYS A 559 -21.66 -25.50 14.35
C LYS A 559 -21.74 -24.17 13.60
N ILE A 560 -22.02 -24.20 12.31
CA ILE A 560 -22.22 -23.00 11.49
C ILE A 560 -23.45 -22.23 11.99
N LYS A 561 -24.57 -22.91 12.26
CA LYS A 561 -25.76 -22.28 12.84
C LYS A 561 -25.44 -21.61 14.19
N GLU A 562 -24.74 -22.29 15.09
CA GLU A 562 -24.32 -21.73 16.39
C GLU A 562 -23.38 -20.50 16.25
N LEU A 563 -22.61 -20.41 15.17
CA LEU A 563 -21.74 -19.26 14.90
C LEU A 563 -22.52 -18.05 14.36
N LEU A 564 -23.58 -18.29 13.57
CA LEU A 564 -24.33 -17.24 12.87
C LEU A 564 -25.31 -16.50 13.80
N TYR A 565 -25.60 -17.04 14.95
CA TYR A 565 -26.45 -16.47 16.02
C TYR A 565 -25.63 -16.27 17.30
#